data_c6be3fcbc74b7165a717a72492b9189b
#
_entry.id   c6be3fcbc74b7165a717a72492b9189b
#
_cell.length_a   1.000
_cell.length_b   1.000
_cell.length_c   1.000
_cell.angle_alpha   90.00
_cell.angle_beta   90.00
_cell.angle_gamma   90.00
#
_symmetry.space_group_name_H-M   'P 1'
#
loop_
_entity.id
_entity.type
_entity.pdbx_description
1 polymer ?
#
loop_
_entity_poly.entity_id
_entity_poly.type
_entity_poly.pdbx_seq_one_letter_code
_entity_poly.pdbx_strand_id
1 'polypeptide(L)'
;GLGKLIVLYDDNNISIDGKVDGWFTENIPQRFESYGWHVIPNVNGHDTDAIQTAIEAAKAETGKPSLICCKTLIGKGSANKEGSHKTHGAPLGADEIEATRKHLGWAYPAFEIPQEIYAAWDAKEKGAKLEAEWNELFAQYQAKYPAEAAEFVRRMDKKLPENFDTYVQAALKEVCAKAETIATRKASQNSIEILAKELPELVGGSADLTPSNLTDWSNSVSVTREHGEIGRAHV
;
A
#
# COMPACT_ATOMS: atom_id res chain seq x y z
N GLY A 1 -12.09 10.62 -1.74
CA GLY A 1 -11.31 10.39 -0.82
C GLY A 1 -10.73 9.08 -0.34
N LEU A 2 -9.98 9.17 0.74
CA LEU A 2 -9.26 8.05 1.35
C LEU A 2 -10.01 7.47 2.58
N GLY A 3 -11.34 7.56 2.62
CA GLY A 3 -12.15 7.09 3.75
C GLY A 3 -12.07 5.58 4.03
N LYS A 4 -11.47 4.81 3.13
CA LYS A 4 -11.21 3.37 3.35
C LYS A 4 -9.79 3.08 3.84
N LEU A 5 -8.92 4.09 3.93
CA LEU A 5 -7.55 3.93 4.41
C LEU A 5 -7.53 3.97 5.93
N ILE A 6 -7.10 2.87 6.54
CA ILE A 6 -6.88 2.73 7.97
C ILE A 6 -5.41 2.38 8.17
N VAL A 7 -4.71 3.19 8.93
CA VAL A 7 -3.29 3.04 9.24
C VAL A 7 -3.13 2.79 10.73
N LEU A 8 -2.35 1.77 11.09
CA LEU A 8 -1.93 1.53 12.46
C LEU A 8 -0.48 2.01 12.61
N TYR A 9 -0.24 2.88 13.56
CA TYR A 9 1.08 3.38 13.92
C TYR A 9 1.58 2.67 15.16
N ASP A 10 2.68 1.93 15.02
CA ASP A 10 3.36 1.25 16.14
C ASP A 10 4.25 2.25 16.88
N ASP A 11 3.74 2.77 17.98
CA ASP A 11 4.38 3.78 18.82
C ASP A 11 5.08 3.11 20.02
N ASN A 12 6.23 2.51 19.76
CA ASN A 12 7.00 1.71 20.72
C ASN A 12 8.19 2.45 21.36
N ASN A 13 8.42 3.70 20.97
CA ASN A 13 9.46 4.57 21.53
C ASN A 13 10.90 4.03 21.38
N ILE A 14 11.16 3.14 20.40
CA ILE A 14 12.48 2.53 20.18
C ILE A 14 12.92 2.72 18.72
N SER A 15 14.21 3.02 18.54
CA SER A 15 14.94 2.91 17.29
C SER A 15 16.04 1.84 17.41
N ILE A 16 16.79 1.59 16.33
CA ILE A 16 17.95 0.69 16.35
C ILE A 16 19.00 1.12 17.40
N ASP A 17 19.16 2.43 17.59
CA ASP A 17 20.15 2.97 18.53
C ASP A 17 19.65 3.07 19.99
N GLY A 18 18.37 2.83 20.23
CA GLY A 18 17.79 2.89 21.57
C GLY A 18 16.51 3.70 21.65
N LYS A 19 16.23 4.27 22.83
CA LYS A 19 15.06 5.10 23.07
C LYS A 19 15.10 6.37 22.22
N VAL A 20 13.95 6.76 21.69
CA VAL A 20 13.81 7.98 20.88
C VAL A 20 13.56 9.24 21.70
N ASP A 21 13.50 9.13 23.03
CA ASP A 21 13.31 10.25 23.95
C ASP A 21 14.36 11.34 23.70
N GLY A 22 13.90 12.56 23.49
CA GLY A 22 14.77 13.70 23.17
C GLY A 22 15.24 13.81 21.72
N TRP A 23 15.07 12.75 20.90
CA TRP A 23 15.41 12.75 19.48
C TRP A 23 14.17 12.92 18.61
N PHE A 24 13.11 12.19 18.94
CA PHE A 24 11.84 12.27 18.28
C PHE A 24 10.79 12.78 19.27
N THR A 25 10.53 14.08 19.21
CA THR A 25 9.67 14.81 20.16
C THR A 25 8.34 15.25 19.55
N GLU A 26 8.06 14.73 18.37
CA GLU A 26 6.87 15.10 17.62
C GLU A 26 5.60 14.51 18.22
N ASN A 27 4.50 15.29 18.15
CA ASN A 27 3.16 14.81 18.45
C ASN A 27 2.51 14.29 17.16
N ILE A 28 2.67 12.98 16.89
CA ILE A 28 2.12 12.33 15.69
C ILE A 28 0.59 12.44 15.59
N PRO A 29 -0.20 12.19 16.66
CA PRO A 29 -1.64 12.41 16.61
C PRO A 29 -2.00 13.81 16.09
N GLN A 30 -1.42 14.84 16.67
CA GLN A 30 -1.70 16.24 16.33
C GLN A 30 -1.28 16.60 14.90
N ARG A 31 -0.18 16.03 14.41
CA ARG A 31 0.22 16.19 13.02
C ARG A 31 -0.83 15.65 12.05
N PHE A 32 -1.31 14.43 12.27
CA PHE A 32 -2.30 13.82 11.39
C PHE A 32 -3.69 14.48 11.53
N GLU A 33 -4.06 14.94 12.70
CA GLU A 33 -5.24 15.79 12.89
C GLU A 33 -5.16 17.07 12.03
N SER A 34 -3.97 17.71 11.99
CA SER A 34 -3.76 18.91 11.16
C SER A 34 -3.86 18.64 9.66
N TYR A 35 -3.62 17.40 9.22
CA TYR A 35 -3.86 16.95 7.84
C TYR A 35 -5.33 16.62 7.56
N GLY A 36 -6.21 16.72 8.55
CA GLY A 36 -7.63 16.41 8.44
C GLY A 36 -7.95 14.93 8.53
N TRP A 37 -7.04 14.11 9.07
CA TRP A 37 -7.30 12.70 9.36
C TRP A 37 -8.18 12.51 10.59
N HIS A 38 -8.89 11.40 10.63
CA HIS A 38 -9.49 10.88 11.86
C HIS A 38 -8.39 10.16 12.64
N VAL A 39 -8.15 10.54 13.89
CA VAL A 39 -7.06 10.01 14.70
C VAL A 39 -7.61 9.38 15.98
N ILE A 40 -7.17 8.16 16.28
CA ILE A 40 -7.48 7.44 17.51
C ILE A 40 -6.15 7.28 18.28
N PRO A 41 -5.86 8.17 19.23
CA PRO A 41 -4.60 8.19 19.96
C PRO A 41 -4.59 7.21 21.12
N ASN A 42 -3.35 6.83 21.55
CA ASN A 42 -3.09 6.11 22.81
C ASN A 42 -3.82 4.77 22.98
N VAL A 43 -4.05 4.04 21.88
CA VAL A 43 -4.60 2.68 21.95
C VAL A 43 -3.55 1.75 22.57
N ASN A 44 -3.94 0.93 23.55
CA ASN A 44 -3.07 -0.10 24.05
C ASN A 44 -2.90 -1.19 22.98
N GLY A 45 -1.73 -1.19 22.31
CA GLY A 45 -1.42 -2.13 21.22
C GLY A 45 -1.18 -3.59 21.65
N HIS A 46 -1.29 -3.88 22.96
CA HIS A 46 -1.24 -5.24 23.52
C HIS A 46 -2.60 -5.70 24.09
N ASP A 47 -3.65 -4.90 23.91
CA ASP A 47 -5.01 -5.21 24.30
C ASP A 47 -5.86 -5.42 23.04
N THR A 48 -6.27 -6.65 22.80
CA THR A 48 -7.01 -7.06 21.61
C THR A 48 -8.38 -6.36 21.53
N ASP A 49 -9.04 -6.14 22.65
CA ASP A 49 -10.36 -5.51 22.68
C ASP A 49 -10.27 -4.00 22.40
N ALA A 50 -9.22 -3.35 22.90
CA ALA A 50 -8.92 -1.95 22.59
C ALA A 50 -8.59 -1.77 21.10
N ILE A 51 -7.80 -2.67 20.51
CA ILE A 51 -7.48 -2.67 19.09
C ILE A 51 -8.74 -2.89 18.25
N GLN A 52 -9.55 -3.89 18.60
CA GLN A 52 -10.82 -4.17 17.90
C GLN A 52 -11.73 -2.95 17.89
N THR A 53 -11.93 -2.32 19.07
CA THR A 53 -12.74 -1.11 19.21
C THR A 53 -12.22 0.03 18.32
N ALA A 54 -10.91 0.24 18.30
CA ALA A 54 -10.30 1.27 17.47
C ALA A 54 -10.47 0.98 15.96
N ILE A 55 -10.32 -0.26 15.52
CA ILE A 55 -10.56 -0.66 14.14
C ILE A 55 -12.02 -0.45 13.73
N GLU A 56 -12.98 -0.78 14.59
CA GLU A 56 -14.40 -0.57 14.33
C GLU A 56 -14.74 0.91 14.22
N ALA A 57 -14.19 1.75 15.10
CA ALA A 57 -14.34 3.20 15.02
C ALA A 57 -13.74 3.76 13.72
N ALA A 58 -12.56 3.29 13.31
CA ALA A 58 -11.92 3.68 12.05
C ALA A 58 -12.73 3.24 10.82
N LYS A 59 -13.36 2.05 10.84
CA LYS A 59 -14.24 1.56 9.77
C LYS A 59 -15.54 2.35 9.67
N ALA A 60 -16.04 2.89 10.78
CA ALA A 60 -17.24 3.73 10.81
C ALA A 60 -16.99 5.12 10.21
N GLU A 61 -15.76 5.64 10.24
CA GLU A 61 -15.38 6.89 9.61
C GLU A 61 -15.13 6.69 8.10
N THR A 62 -16.05 7.17 7.28
CA THR A 62 -16.00 6.99 5.82
C THR A 62 -15.55 8.22 5.04
N GLY A 63 -15.51 9.38 5.69
CA GLY A 63 -15.18 10.67 5.07
C GLY A 63 -13.70 11.02 5.07
N LYS A 64 -12.92 10.38 5.95
CA LYS A 64 -11.50 10.67 6.17
C LYS A 64 -10.68 9.38 6.29
N PRO A 65 -9.38 9.41 5.97
CA PRO A 65 -8.48 8.34 6.39
C PRO A 65 -8.33 8.33 7.90
N SER A 66 -8.11 7.16 8.48
CA SER A 66 -7.96 6.98 9.93
C SER A 66 -6.54 6.57 10.30
N LEU A 67 -6.02 7.14 11.38
CA LEU A 67 -4.77 6.74 12.02
C LEU A 67 -5.07 6.23 13.43
N ILE A 68 -4.67 5.00 13.72
CA ILE A 68 -4.74 4.37 15.04
C ILE A 68 -3.34 4.37 15.63
N CYS A 69 -3.09 5.13 16.69
CA CYS A 69 -1.78 5.18 17.34
C CYS A 69 -1.72 4.14 18.47
N CYS A 70 -1.03 3.05 18.22
CA CYS A 70 -0.91 1.92 19.13
C CYS A 70 0.34 2.05 20.00
N LYS A 71 0.17 2.22 21.31
CA LYS A 71 1.26 2.13 22.26
C LYS A 71 1.64 0.67 22.47
N THR A 72 2.89 0.35 22.14
CA THR A 72 3.43 -1.01 22.26
C THR A 72 4.77 -1.04 22.95
N LEU A 73 5.25 -2.25 23.22
CA LEU A 73 6.60 -2.52 23.69
C LEU A 73 7.26 -3.46 22.69
N ILE A 74 8.38 -3.05 22.12
CA ILE A 74 9.15 -3.92 21.24
C ILE A 74 9.60 -5.18 22.00
N GLY A 75 9.55 -6.34 21.37
CA GLY A 75 9.89 -7.61 22.01
C GLY A 75 8.99 -7.99 23.19
N LYS A 76 7.71 -7.60 23.11
CA LYS A 76 6.69 -7.93 24.13
C LYS A 76 6.71 -9.40 24.49
N GLY A 77 6.80 -9.67 25.81
CA GLY A 77 6.90 -11.02 26.37
C GLY A 77 8.34 -11.54 26.52
N SER A 78 9.36 -10.88 25.98
CA SER A 78 10.75 -11.21 26.26
C SER A 78 11.06 -10.93 27.73
N ALA A 79 11.55 -11.96 28.44
CA ALA A 79 11.68 -11.92 29.90
C ALA A 79 12.65 -10.83 30.39
N ASN A 80 13.74 -10.59 29.65
CA ASN A 80 14.81 -9.67 30.05
C ASN A 80 15.09 -8.56 28.99
N LYS A 81 14.49 -8.62 27.82
CA LYS A 81 14.79 -7.72 26.71
C LYS A 81 13.58 -6.93 26.19
N GLU A 82 12.39 -7.13 26.79
CA GLU A 82 11.18 -6.37 26.45
C GLU A 82 11.45 -4.86 26.55
N GLY A 83 10.96 -4.09 25.58
CA GLY A 83 11.15 -2.63 25.50
C GLY A 83 12.58 -2.19 25.16
N SER A 84 13.45 -3.10 24.76
CA SER A 84 14.85 -2.80 24.43
C SER A 84 15.13 -2.89 22.93
N HIS A 85 16.00 -2.00 22.42
CA HIS A 85 16.52 -2.06 21.05
C HIS A 85 17.22 -3.40 20.73
N LYS A 86 17.64 -4.16 21.74
CA LYS A 86 18.26 -5.50 21.59
C LYS A 86 17.34 -6.53 20.96
N THR A 87 16.02 -6.25 20.88
CA THR A 87 15.04 -7.11 20.20
C THR A 87 14.73 -6.67 18.79
N HIS A 88 15.30 -5.53 18.32
CA HIS A 88 14.95 -4.97 17.02
C HIS A 88 15.33 -5.87 15.83
N GLY A 89 16.50 -6.46 15.83
CA GLY A 89 16.96 -7.28 14.70
C GLY A 89 17.98 -8.36 15.10
N ALA A 90 18.29 -8.48 16.38
CA ALA A 90 19.20 -9.51 16.88
C ALA A 90 18.43 -10.74 17.39
N PRO A 91 18.98 -11.96 17.23
CA PRO A 91 18.38 -13.16 17.82
C PRO A 91 18.37 -13.04 19.34
N LEU A 92 17.30 -13.52 19.97
CA LEU A 92 17.18 -13.50 21.43
C LEU A 92 18.25 -14.32 22.11
N GLY A 93 18.66 -15.44 21.51
CA GLY A 93 19.55 -16.44 22.09
C GLY A 93 18.78 -17.53 22.88
N ALA A 94 19.37 -18.69 23.06
CA ALA A 94 18.69 -19.87 23.62
C ALA A 94 18.11 -19.62 25.02
N ASP A 95 18.87 -19.01 25.88
CA ASP A 95 18.45 -18.77 27.28
C ASP A 95 17.28 -17.77 27.35
N GLU A 96 17.31 -16.72 26.52
CA GLU A 96 16.23 -15.74 26.49
C GLU A 96 14.97 -16.32 25.82
N ILE A 97 15.10 -17.19 24.81
CA ILE A 97 13.97 -17.91 24.22
C ILE A 97 13.28 -18.77 25.23
N GLU A 98 14.04 -19.53 26.04
CA GLU A 98 13.47 -20.37 27.08
C GLU A 98 12.78 -19.55 28.18
N ALA A 99 13.42 -18.46 28.63
CA ALA A 99 12.85 -17.54 29.60
C ALA A 99 11.57 -16.89 29.09
N THR A 100 11.55 -16.47 27.81
CA THR A 100 10.39 -15.87 27.13
C THR A 100 9.23 -16.87 27.00
N ARG A 101 9.51 -18.11 26.61
CA ARG A 101 8.49 -19.18 26.55
C ARG A 101 7.84 -19.41 27.92
N LYS A 102 8.65 -19.50 28.96
CA LYS A 102 8.17 -19.62 30.32
C LYS A 102 7.33 -18.41 30.77
N HIS A 103 7.79 -17.20 30.43
CA HIS A 103 7.09 -15.97 30.77
C HIS A 103 5.73 -15.87 30.06
N LEU A 104 5.66 -16.29 28.82
CA LEU A 104 4.43 -16.30 28.02
C LEU A 104 3.53 -17.52 28.31
N GLY A 105 3.95 -18.45 29.12
CA GLY A 105 3.20 -19.68 29.38
C GLY A 105 3.13 -20.65 28.20
N TRP A 106 4.06 -20.55 27.25
CA TRP A 106 4.09 -21.41 26.06
C TRP A 106 4.72 -22.75 26.37
N ALA A 107 3.93 -23.80 26.55
CA ALA A 107 4.35 -25.11 27.00
C ALA A 107 4.78 -26.08 25.89
N TYR A 108 4.58 -25.72 24.62
CA TYR A 108 4.83 -26.61 23.49
C TYR A 108 6.31 -26.56 23.04
N PRO A 109 6.87 -27.63 22.47
CA PRO A 109 8.21 -27.63 21.88
C PRO A 109 8.40 -26.59 20.79
N ALA A 110 9.64 -26.33 20.39
CA ALA A 110 9.95 -25.44 19.29
C ALA A 110 9.33 -25.96 17.99
N PHE A 111 8.69 -25.07 17.23
CA PHE A 111 8.01 -25.36 15.96
C PHE A 111 6.77 -26.27 16.04
N GLU A 112 6.35 -26.63 17.25
CA GLU A 112 5.08 -27.34 17.45
C GLU A 112 3.97 -26.35 17.79
N ILE A 113 2.95 -26.28 16.95
CA ILE A 113 1.76 -25.46 17.15
C ILE A 113 0.57 -26.37 17.40
N PRO A 114 -0.20 -26.15 18.48
CA PRO A 114 -1.41 -26.93 18.77
C PRO A 114 -2.43 -26.89 17.64
N GLN A 115 -3.12 -28.00 17.42
CA GLN A 115 -4.10 -28.13 16.32
C GLN A 115 -5.25 -27.13 16.46
N GLU A 116 -5.67 -26.80 17.67
CA GLU A 116 -6.71 -25.79 17.93
C GLU A 116 -6.30 -24.39 17.46
N ILE A 117 -5.02 -24.04 17.52
CA ILE A 117 -4.50 -22.78 16.99
C ILE A 117 -4.52 -22.81 15.46
N TYR A 118 -4.09 -23.91 14.83
CA TYR A 118 -4.21 -24.07 13.38
C TYR A 118 -5.66 -23.93 12.92
N ALA A 119 -6.60 -24.60 13.60
CA ALA A 119 -8.02 -24.54 13.28
C ALA A 119 -8.60 -23.12 13.44
N ALA A 120 -8.18 -22.38 14.49
CA ALA A 120 -8.63 -21.01 14.71
C ALA A 120 -8.13 -20.02 13.64
N TRP A 121 -6.95 -20.28 13.06
CA TRP A 121 -6.36 -19.43 12.02
C TRP A 121 -6.67 -19.93 10.59
N ASP A 122 -7.27 -21.10 10.42
CA ASP A 122 -7.62 -21.64 9.10
C ASP A 122 -8.78 -20.85 8.49
N ALA A 123 -8.46 -20.01 7.52
CA ALA A 123 -9.41 -19.18 6.79
C ALA A 123 -9.78 -19.75 5.41
N LYS A 124 -9.42 -21.01 5.07
CA LYS A 124 -9.62 -21.58 3.73
C LYS A 124 -11.08 -21.58 3.30
N GLU A 125 -11.99 -22.06 4.16
CA GLU A 125 -13.43 -22.08 3.85
C GLU A 125 -14.00 -20.67 3.69
N LYS A 126 -13.65 -19.76 4.60
CA LYS A 126 -14.04 -18.34 4.51
C LYS A 126 -13.47 -17.68 3.24
N GLY A 127 -12.21 -17.96 2.92
CA GLY A 127 -11.56 -17.45 1.72
C GLY A 127 -12.23 -17.96 0.45
N ALA A 128 -12.48 -19.26 0.36
CA ALA A 128 -13.16 -19.85 -0.78
C ALA A 128 -14.57 -19.27 -1.01
N LYS A 129 -15.31 -19.01 0.08
CA LYS A 129 -16.62 -18.36 -0.02
C LYS A 129 -16.52 -16.94 -0.59
N LEU A 130 -15.60 -16.13 -0.06
CA LEU A 130 -15.38 -14.75 -0.54
C LEU A 130 -14.92 -14.72 -2.00
N GLU A 131 -14.07 -15.66 -2.39
CA GLU A 131 -13.62 -15.81 -3.78
C GLU A 131 -14.78 -16.20 -4.71
N ALA A 132 -15.65 -17.12 -4.28
CA ALA A 132 -16.84 -17.50 -5.04
C ALA A 132 -17.81 -16.31 -5.22
N GLU A 133 -18.06 -15.54 -4.17
CA GLU A 133 -18.88 -14.32 -4.22
C GLU A 133 -18.28 -13.27 -5.18
N TRP A 134 -16.97 -13.08 -5.15
CA TRP A 134 -16.27 -12.21 -6.09
C TRP A 134 -16.39 -12.71 -7.53
N ASN A 135 -16.17 -14.01 -7.77
CA ASN A 135 -16.24 -14.60 -9.11
C ASN A 135 -17.63 -14.47 -9.71
N GLU A 136 -18.68 -14.66 -8.90
CA GLU A 136 -20.06 -14.44 -9.34
C GLU A 136 -20.31 -12.97 -9.71
N LEU A 137 -19.88 -12.03 -8.85
CA LEU A 137 -20.01 -10.60 -9.12
C LEU A 137 -19.25 -10.21 -10.40
N PHE A 138 -18.04 -10.73 -10.59
CA PHE A 138 -17.25 -10.45 -11.78
C PHE A 138 -17.89 -11.05 -13.05
N ALA A 139 -18.46 -12.23 -12.97
CA ALA A 139 -19.18 -12.82 -14.10
C ALA A 139 -20.39 -11.98 -14.52
N GLN A 140 -21.15 -11.43 -13.56
CA GLN A 140 -22.24 -10.49 -13.84
C GLN A 140 -21.73 -9.20 -14.47
N TYR A 141 -20.60 -8.64 -13.97
CA TYR A 141 -19.95 -7.48 -14.55
C TYR A 141 -19.50 -7.75 -15.99
N GLN A 142 -18.85 -8.89 -16.24
CA GLN A 142 -18.39 -9.30 -17.57
C GLN A 142 -19.55 -9.48 -18.57
N ALA A 143 -20.67 -10.01 -18.12
CA ALA A 143 -21.85 -10.14 -18.96
C ALA A 143 -22.45 -8.78 -19.34
N LYS A 144 -22.38 -7.80 -18.44
CA LYS A 144 -22.95 -6.46 -18.65
C LYS A 144 -21.99 -5.51 -19.37
N TYR A 145 -20.69 -5.63 -19.09
CA TYR A 145 -19.62 -4.74 -19.58
C TYR A 145 -18.44 -5.56 -20.12
N PRO A 146 -18.62 -6.28 -21.24
CA PRO A 146 -17.61 -7.23 -21.73
C PRO A 146 -16.27 -6.58 -22.12
N ALA A 147 -16.30 -5.38 -22.69
CA ALA A 147 -15.10 -4.68 -23.12
C ALA A 147 -14.27 -4.19 -21.91
N GLU A 148 -14.95 -3.59 -20.93
CA GLU A 148 -14.32 -3.10 -19.70
C GLU A 148 -13.78 -4.25 -18.85
N ALA A 149 -14.50 -5.37 -18.80
CA ALA A 149 -14.04 -6.56 -18.09
C ALA A 149 -12.81 -7.18 -18.77
N ALA A 150 -12.77 -7.25 -20.10
CA ALA A 150 -11.62 -7.73 -20.84
C ALA A 150 -10.39 -6.84 -20.60
N GLU A 151 -10.57 -5.51 -20.61
CA GLU A 151 -9.51 -4.56 -20.34
C GLU A 151 -9.02 -4.65 -18.88
N PHE A 152 -9.93 -4.84 -17.93
CA PHE A 152 -9.56 -5.09 -16.53
C PHE A 152 -8.68 -6.34 -16.41
N VAL A 153 -9.10 -7.46 -17.01
CA VAL A 153 -8.33 -8.72 -16.99
C VAL A 153 -6.97 -8.54 -17.66
N ARG A 154 -6.92 -7.87 -18.82
CA ARG A 154 -5.66 -7.57 -19.52
C ARG A 154 -4.66 -6.88 -18.59
N ARG A 155 -5.10 -5.84 -17.88
CA ARG A 155 -4.23 -5.06 -16.97
C ARG A 155 -3.82 -5.87 -15.74
N MET A 156 -4.75 -6.63 -15.15
CA MET A 156 -4.43 -7.49 -14.00
C MET A 156 -3.43 -8.59 -14.37
N ASP A 157 -3.52 -9.12 -15.59
CA ASP A 157 -2.57 -10.08 -16.16
C ASP A 157 -1.24 -9.44 -16.61
N LYS A 158 -1.11 -8.11 -16.51
CA LYS A 158 0.06 -7.34 -16.97
C LYS A 158 0.35 -7.55 -18.47
N LYS A 159 -0.67 -7.77 -19.26
CA LYS A 159 -0.56 -7.92 -20.71
C LYS A 159 -0.64 -6.57 -21.40
N LEU A 160 0.18 -6.39 -22.43
CA LEU A 160 0.06 -5.26 -23.34
C LEU A 160 -1.16 -5.42 -24.27
N PRO A 161 -1.67 -4.34 -24.88
CA PRO A 161 -2.68 -4.45 -25.93
C PRO A 161 -2.24 -5.38 -27.06
N GLU A 162 -3.18 -6.10 -27.66
CA GLU A 162 -2.87 -7.13 -28.66
C GLU A 162 -2.13 -6.59 -29.90
N ASN A 163 -2.43 -5.35 -30.30
CA ASN A 163 -1.80 -4.67 -31.43
C ASN A 163 -0.53 -3.89 -31.07
N PHE A 164 -0.09 -3.90 -29.81
CA PHE A 164 0.94 -3.00 -29.29
C PHE A 164 2.28 -3.10 -30.05
N ASP A 165 2.77 -4.29 -30.32
CA ASP A 165 4.03 -4.48 -31.06
C ASP A 165 3.95 -3.91 -32.46
N THR A 166 2.85 -4.18 -33.18
CA THR A 166 2.62 -3.65 -34.54
C THR A 166 2.54 -2.13 -34.53
N TYR A 167 1.85 -1.57 -33.55
CA TYR A 167 1.71 -0.13 -33.37
C TYR A 167 3.07 0.54 -33.12
N VAL A 168 3.85 0.01 -32.19
CA VAL A 168 5.18 0.56 -31.86
C VAL A 168 6.13 0.46 -33.07
N GLN A 169 6.12 -0.65 -33.81
CA GLN A 169 6.96 -0.80 -35.01
C GLN A 169 6.59 0.22 -36.10
N ALA A 170 5.31 0.50 -36.28
CA ALA A 170 4.85 1.52 -37.22
C ALA A 170 5.31 2.94 -36.78
N ALA A 171 5.15 3.26 -35.50
CA ALA A 171 5.59 4.53 -34.92
C ALA A 171 7.11 4.72 -35.03
N LEU A 172 7.90 3.68 -34.76
CA LEU A 172 9.36 3.75 -34.92
C LEU A 172 9.78 4.01 -36.36
N LYS A 173 9.13 3.38 -37.35
CA LYS A 173 9.40 3.64 -38.78
C LYS A 173 9.11 5.09 -39.13
N GLU A 174 8.02 5.67 -38.64
CA GLU A 174 7.65 7.07 -38.86
C GLU A 174 8.67 8.03 -38.25
N VAL A 175 9.08 7.79 -36.99
CA VAL A 175 10.10 8.61 -36.30
C VAL A 175 11.44 8.56 -37.04
N CYS A 176 11.88 7.36 -37.46
CA CYS A 176 13.11 7.20 -38.22
C CYS A 176 13.05 7.90 -39.60
N ALA A 177 11.89 7.86 -40.26
CA ALA A 177 11.74 8.51 -41.54
C ALA A 177 11.77 10.05 -41.43
N LYS A 178 11.31 10.63 -40.34
CA LYS A 178 11.40 12.08 -40.06
C LYS A 178 12.83 12.56 -39.85
N ALA A 179 13.68 11.71 -39.25
CA ALA A 179 15.10 11.96 -38.96
C ALA A 179 15.37 13.33 -38.33
N GLU A 180 14.50 13.79 -37.43
CA GLU A 180 14.58 15.11 -36.80
C GLU A 180 15.70 15.20 -35.76
N THR A 181 16.41 16.30 -35.76
CA THR A 181 17.36 16.64 -34.70
C THR A 181 16.65 17.49 -33.64
N ILE A 182 16.34 16.90 -32.51
CA ILE A 182 15.56 17.51 -31.44
C ILE A 182 16.22 17.30 -30.07
N ALA A 183 15.84 18.13 -29.10
CA ALA A 183 16.29 17.96 -27.73
C ALA A 183 15.75 16.65 -27.13
N THR A 184 16.51 16.00 -26.28
CA THR A 184 16.14 14.71 -25.63
C THR A 184 14.81 14.78 -24.90
N ARG A 185 14.50 15.90 -24.23
CA ARG A 185 13.18 16.10 -23.60
C ARG A 185 12.04 16.10 -24.60
N LYS A 186 12.25 16.64 -25.81
CA LYS A 186 11.24 16.61 -26.88
C LYS A 186 11.08 15.21 -27.46
N ALA A 187 12.17 14.48 -27.61
CA ALA A 187 12.12 13.08 -28.02
C ALA A 187 11.34 12.24 -26.99
N SER A 188 11.55 12.47 -25.70
CA SER A 188 10.79 11.84 -24.63
C SER A 188 9.30 12.17 -24.71
N GLN A 189 8.92 13.45 -24.89
CA GLN A 189 7.53 13.84 -25.07
C GLN A 189 6.88 13.17 -26.29
N ASN A 190 7.59 13.12 -27.42
CA ASN A 190 7.09 12.43 -28.61
C ASN A 190 6.87 10.92 -28.36
N SER A 191 7.72 10.30 -27.54
CA SER A 191 7.53 8.90 -27.13
C SER A 191 6.32 8.73 -26.22
N ILE A 192 6.10 9.65 -25.27
CA ILE A 192 4.91 9.66 -24.42
C ILE A 192 3.65 9.84 -25.29
N GLU A 193 3.66 10.78 -26.23
CA GLU A 193 2.55 11.01 -27.17
C GLU A 193 2.18 9.75 -27.98
N ILE A 194 3.16 8.94 -28.35
CA ILE A 194 2.96 7.68 -29.04
C ILE A 194 2.39 6.62 -28.07
N LEU A 195 3.05 6.40 -26.95
CA LEU A 195 2.71 5.30 -26.04
C LEU A 195 1.39 5.51 -25.30
N ALA A 196 1.09 6.75 -24.89
CA ALA A 196 -0.11 7.06 -24.12
C ALA A 196 -1.42 6.83 -24.91
N LYS A 197 -1.38 6.80 -26.22
CA LYS A 197 -2.54 6.49 -27.07
C LYS A 197 -2.98 5.02 -26.95
N GLU A 198 -2.02 4.12 -26.78
CA GLU A 198 -2.28 2.67 -26.70
C GLU A 198 -2.27 2.14 -25.25
N LEU A 199 -1.70 2.92 -24.32
CA LEU A 199 -1.57 2.54 -22.92
C LEU A 199 -2.33 3.53 -22.02
N PRO A 200 -3.66 3.41 -21.91
CA PRO A 200 -4.45 4.30 -21.05
C PRO A 200 -4.10 4.19 -19.57
N GLU A 201 -3.42 3.12 -19.16
CA GLU A 201 -2.86 2.95 -17.81
C GLU A 201 -1.56 3.71 -17.57
N LEU A 202 -1.00 4.37 -18.59
CA LEU A 202 0.22 5.16 -18.45
C LEU A 202 -0.06 6.43 -17.65
N VAL A 203 0.47 6.52 -16.45
CA VAL A 203 0.34 7.66 -15.54
C VAL A 203 1.70 8.33 -15.39
N GLY A 204 1.73 9.63 -15.49
CA GLY A 204 2.94 10.42 -15.33
C GLY A 204 2.68 11.70 -14.56
N GLY A 205 3.76 12.35 -14.17
CA GLY A 205 3.70 13.64 -13.48
C GLY A 205 5.02 14.39 -13.55
N SER A 206 5.00 15.61 -13.07
CA SER A 206 6.16 16.48 -13.01
C SER A 206 6.02 17.38 -11.79
N ALA A 207 7.06 17.46 -10.97
CA ALA A 207 7.12 18.33 -9.81
C ALA A 207 7.33 19.79 -10.25
N ASP A 208 6.24 20.45 -10.69
CA ASP A 208 6.22 21.85 -11.15
C ASP A 208 7.23 22.19 -12.27
N LEU A 209 7.57 21.21 -13.12
CA LEU A 209 8.57 21.35 -14.18
C LEU A 209 8.05 20.94 -15.57
N THR A 210 6.74 20.83 -15.76
CA THR A 210 6.17 20.34 -17.03
C THR A 210 6.69 21.09 -18.25
N PRO A 211 6.76 22.43 -18.30
CA PRO A 211 7.29 23.14 -19.47
C PRO A 211 8.78 22.86 -19.72
N SER A 212 9.52 22.48 -18.69
CA SER A 212 10.96 22.18 -18.78
C SER A 212 11.23 20.73 -19.16
N ASN A 213 10.43 19.81 -18.62
CA ASN A 213 10.63 18.35 -18.77
C ASN A 213 9.82 17.76 -19.93
N LEU A 214 8.76 18.46 -20.39
CA LEU A 214 7.87 18.01 -21.44
C LEU A 214 7.30 16.61 -21.14
N THR A 215 6.69 16.46 -19.95
CA THR A 215 6.12 15.20 -19.47
C THR A 215 4.63 15.05 -19.73
N ASP A 216 4.05 16.01 -20.43
CA ASP A 216 2.66 16.00 -20.89
C ASP A 216 2.54 15.50 -22.33
N TRP A 217 1.34 15.13 -22.71
CA TRP A 217 0.96 14.79 -24.08
C TRP A 217 -0.39 15.44 -24.42
N SER A 218 -0.78 15.44 -25.70
CA SER A 218 -1.90 16.24 -26.22
C SER A 218 -3.25 16.00 -25.53
N ASN A 219 -3.49 14.78 -25.02
CA ASN A 219 -4.74 14.41 -24.33
C ASN A 219 -4.55 14.23 -22.83
N SER A 220 -3.41 14.65 -22.27
CA SER A 220 -3.22 14.55 -20.82
C SER A 220 -4.15 15.50 -20.08
N VAL A 221 -4.85 14.98 -19.07
CA VAL A 221 -5.73 15.75 -18.19
C VAL A 221 -5.10 15.79 -16.80
N SER A 222 -5.09 16.98 -16.19
CA SER A 222 -4.59 17.12 -14.82
C SER A 222 -5.55 16.45 -13.85
N VAL A 223 -5.01 15.57 -12.99
CA VAL A 223 -5.78 14.96 -11.89
C VAL A 223 -6.08 16.05 -10.87
N THR A 224 -7.34 16.31 -10.63
CA THR A 224 -7.83 17.26 -9.63
C THR A 224 -8.87 16.60 -8.73
N ARG A 225 -9.36 17.32 -7.74
CA ARG A 225 -10.44 16.82 -6.90
C ARG A 225 -11.74 16.57 -7.69
N GLU A 226 -12.01 17.38 -8.70
CA GLU A 226 -13.17 17.29 -9.57
C GLU A 226 -12.96 16.29 -10.71
N HIS A 227 -11.72 16.10 -11.11
CA HIS A 227 -11.30 15.22 -12.20
C HIS A 227 -10.30 14.20 -11.66
N GLY A 228 -10.84 13.15 -11.03
CA GLY A 228 -10.04 12.04 -10.47
C GLY A 228 -9.70 10.94 -11.49
N GLU A 229 -9.96 11.18 -12.77
CA GLU A 229 -9.62 10.24 -13.84
C GLU A 229 -8.11 10.14 -14.01
N ILE A 230 -7.64 8.96 -14.39
CA ILE A 230 -6.21 8.71 -14.59
C ILE A 230 -5.72 9.54 -15.77
N GLY A 231 -4.82 10.45 -15.50
CA GLY A 231 -4.24 11.33 -16.49
C GLY A 231 -2.88 11.80 -16.00
N ARG A 232 -2.78 13.08 -15.66
CA ARG A 232 -1.55 13.70 -15.19
C ARG A 232 -1.73 14.25 -13.78
N ALA A 233 -0.85 13.86 -12.88
CA ALA A 233 -0.78 14.48 -11.55
C ALA A 233 0.08 15.75 -11.60
N HIS A 234 -0.45 16.86 -11.09
CA HIS A 234 0.35 17.99 -10.64
C HIS A 234 0.79 17.71 -9.20
N VAL A 235 2.07 17.61 -8.95
CA VAL A 235 2.67 17.52 -7.62
C VAL A 235 3.42 18.81 -7.35
#